data_fc929fa7d402c962f16ae99cff3ee14b
#
_entry.id   fc929fa7d402c962f16ae99cff3ee14b
#
_cell.length_a   1.000
_cell.length_b   1.000
_cell.length_c   1.000
_cell.angle_alpha   90.00
_cell.angle_beta   90.00
_cell.angle_gamma   90.00
#
_symmetry.space_group_name_H-M   'P 1'
#
loop_
_entity.id
_entity.type
_entity.pdbx_description
1 polymer ?
#
loop_
_entity_poly.entity_id
_entity_poly.type
_entity_poly.pdbx_seq_one_letter_code
_entity_poly.pdbx_strand_id
1 'polypeptide(L)'
;MPKKRVQTIAPSEVLDHLRHFIESRNMQPGERLPAERSLALEFHVGRPSVREAIKALQILDVLDSRHGDGTYIKSRAGLSGGWPSQVDLDERNIDLIDLLEVRKMIEPTAAALSAARRNEKQLAAMEAEVLAQEKRPDDRENLVRHDYLFHEAILQAAGNKVLQDVARFLAPLLLRSRKLTGRSAPNTRLSIQQHRIILEAIRRRDPDIAEQAMLTHLRTVGLDLIAQIPSRKRT
;
A
#
# COMPACT_ATOMS: atom_id res chain seq x y z
N MET A 1 -29.41 0.39 -40.50
CA MET A 1 -28.18 0.41 -39.68
C MET A 1 -28.47 -0.29 -38.35
N PRO A 2 -27.72 -1.33 -37.92
CA PRO A 2 -28.01 -2.04 -36.68
C PRO A 2 -27.67 -1.13 -35.47
N LYS A 3 -28.62 -0.95 -34.56
CA LYS A 3 -28.40 -0.31 -33.26
C LYS A 3 -27.37 -1.17 -32.50
N LYS A 4 -26.13 -0.67 -32.30
CA LYS A 4 -25.17 -1.30 -31.41
C LYS A 4 -25.84 -1.47 -30.04
N ARG A 5 -25.96 -2.72 -29.58
CA ARG A 5 -26.40 -3.07 -28.22
C ARG A 5 -25.48 -2.37 -27.23
N VAL A 6 -26.04 -1.50 -26.40
CA VAL A 6 -25.36 -0.99 -25.21
C VAL A 6 -25.09 -2.21 -24.33
N GLN A 7 -23.83 -2.55 -24.15
CA GLN A 7 -23.46 -3.61 -23.21
C GLN A 7 -23.84 -3.15 -21.80
N THR A 8 -24.48 -4.03 -21.05
CA THR A 8 -24.78 -3.81 -19.64
C THR A 8 -23.49 -4.14 -18.87
N ILE A 9 -22.60 -3.16 -18.78
CA ILE A 9 -21.39 -3.23 -17.99
C ILE A 9 -21.77 -2.98 -16.52
N ALA A 10 -21.17 -3.73 -15.56
CA ALA A 10 -21.44 -3.55 -14.14
C ALA A 10 -21.07 -2.12 -13.68
N PRO A 11 -21.81 -1.51 -12.75
CA PRO A 11 -21.51 -0.15 -12.27
C PRO A 11 -20.08 0.03 -11.75
N SER A 12 -19.50 -1.01 -11.16
CA SER A 12 -18.09 -1.04 -10.72
C SER A 12 -17.09 -0.89 -11.88
N GLU A 13 -17.37 -1.52 -13.02
CA GLU A 13 -16.50 -1.44 -14.20
C GLU A 13 -16.54 -0.04 -14.83
N VAL A 14 -17.69 0.65 -14.79
CA VAL A 14 -17.79 2.03 -15.27
C VAL A 14 -17.02 3.01 -14.37
N LEU A 15 -17.00 2.74 -13.06
CA LEU A 15 -16.19 3.50 -12.10
C LEU A 15 -14.68 3.33 -12.40
N ASP A 16 -14.24 2.10 -12.68
CA ASP A 16 -12.84 1.81 -13.01
C ASP A 16 -12.44 2.42 -14.37
N HIS A 17 -13.35 2.40 -15.36
CA HIS A 17 -13.14 3.10 -16.63
C HIS A 17 -12.97 4.61 -16.43
N LEU A 18 -13.78 5.23 -15.57
CA LEU A 18 -13.68 6.67 -15.30
C LEU A 18 -12.40 7.03 -14.55
N ARG A 19 -11.98 6.21 -13.60
CA ARG A 19 -10.67 6.36 -12.92
C ARG A 19 -9.52 6.28 -13.92
N HIS A 20 -9.49 5.20 -14.71
CA HIS A 20 -8.45 5.01 -15.73
C HIS A 20 -8.41 6.14 -16.75
N PHE A 21 -9.59 6.69 -17.15
CA PHE A 21 -9.68 7.84 -18.02
C PHE A 21 -8.98 9.07 -17.43
N ILE A 22 -9.24 9.38 -16.16
CA ILE A 22 -8.64 10.52 -15.46
C ILE A 22 -7.11 10.30 -15.31
N GLU A 23 -6.68 9.10 -14.96
CA GLU A 23 -5.27 8.73 -14.78
C GLU A 23 -4.49 8.77 -16.10
N SER A 24 -5.00 8.09 -17.13
CA SER A 24 -4.33 7.98 -18.44
C SER A 24 -4.16 9.31 -19.15
N ARG A 25 -5.09 10.23 -18.92
CA ARG A 25 -5.02 11.62 -19.44
C ARG A 25 -4.28 12.56 -18.49
N ASN A 26 -3.80 12.07 -17.37
CA ASN A 26 -3.10 12.84 -16.36
C ASN A 26 -3.84 14.11 -15.91
N MET A 27 -5.18 14.04 -15.82
CA MET A 27 -6.01 15.18 -15.48
C MET A 27 -5.68 15.71 -14.08
N GLN A 28 -5.54 17.03 -13.96
CA GLN A 28 -5.11 17.70 -12.73
C GLN A 28 -6.29 18.29 -11.95
N PRO A 29 -6.15 18.52 -10.62
CA PRO A 29 -7.14 19.27 -9.84
C PRO A 29 -7.47 20.61 -10.48
N GLY A 30 -8.75 20.94 -10.58
CA GLY A 30 -9.29 22.11 -11.27
C GLY A 30 -9.63 21.90 -12.74
N GLU A 31 -9.20 20.79 -13.37
CA GLU A 31 -9.58 20.49 -14.75
C GLU A 31 -11.01 19.96 -14.84
N ARG A 32 -11.67 20.33 -15.91
CA ARG A 32 -13.07 19.96 -16.17
C ARG A 32 -13.14 18.58 -16.83
N LEU A 33 -13.97 17.71 -16.25
CA LEU A 33 -14.29 16.41 -16.83
C LEU A 33 -15.17 16.60 -18.10
N PRO A 34 -15.00 15.76 -19.13
CA PRO A 34 -15.93 15.76 -20.27
C PRO A 34 -17.37 15.52 -19.82
N ALA A 35 -18.33 16.05 -20.57
CA ALA A 35 -19.75 15.89 -20.25
C ALA A 35 -20.17 14.42 -20.18
N GLU A 36 -21.12 14.08 -19.29
CA GLU A 36 -21.66 12.71 -19.12
C GLU A 36 -22.00 12.01 -20.45
N ARG A 37 -22.52 12.81 -21.42
CA ARG A 37 -22.87 12.29 -22.76
C ARG A 37 -21.63 11.83 -23.53
N SER A 38 -20.53 12.57 -23.44
CA SER A 38 -19.28 12.25 -24.13
C SER A 38 -18.63 11.02 -23.50
N LEU A 39 -18.58 10.95 -22.17
CA LEU A 39 -18.06 9.79 -21.43
C LEU A 39 -18.91 8.53 -21.70
N ALA A 40 -20.23 8.64 -21.75
CA ALA A 40 -21.13 7.54 -22.06
C ALA A 40 -20.87 6.96 -23.47
N LEU A 41 -20.57 7.83 -24.45
CA LEU A 41 -20.19 7.39 -25.80
C LEU A 41 -18.80 6.73 -25.81
N GLU A 42 -17.84 7.30 -25.12
CA GLU A 42 -16.46 6.80 -25.07
C GLU A 42 -16.35 5.44 -24.37
N PHE A 43 -17.11 5.27 -23.27
CA PHE A 43 -17.12 4.01 -22.51
C PHE A 43 -18.13 2.98 -23.06
N HIS A 44 -18.94 3.35 -24.09
CA HIS A 44 -19.99 2.50 -24.65
C HIS A 44 -21.05 2.06 -23.63
N VAL A 45 -21.39 2.92 -22.68
CA VAL A 45 -22.36 2.66 -21.59
C VAL A 45 -23.52 3.67 -21.59
N GLY A 46 -24.52 3.41 -20.74
CA GLY A 46 -25.62 4.37 -20.54
C GLY A 46 -25.19 5.60 -19.73
N ARG A 47 -25.78 6.77 -20.03
CA ARG A 47 -25.58 7.98 -19.21
C ARG A 47 -25.86 7.79 -17.71
N PRO A 48 -26.91 7.03 -17.30
CA PRO A 48 -27.13 6.76 -15.88
C PRO A 48 -25.92 6.09 -15.20
N SER A 49 -25.26 5.13 -15.86
CA SER A 49 -24.08 4.45 -15.32
C SER A 49 -22.90 5.38 -15.12
N VAL A 50 -22.69 6.30 -16.08
CA VAL A 50 -21.64 7.36 -15.93
C VAL A 50 -21.96 8.27 -14.76
N ARG A 51 -23.22 8.67 -14.60
CA ARG A 51 -23.67 9.52 -13.50
C ARG A 51 -23.45 8.86 -12.14
N GLU A 52 -23.74 7.57 -12.00
CA GLU A 52 -23.47 6.82 -10.78
C GLU A 52 -21.95 6.72 -10.50
N ALA A 53 -21.12 6.52 -11.51
CA ALA A 53 -19.67 6.52 -11.35
C ALA A 53 -19.14 7.92 -10.92
N ILE A 54 -19.68 8.99 -11.50
CA ILE A 54 -19.34 10.37 -11.07
C ILE A 54 -19.73 10.60 -9.62
N LYS A 55 -20.95 10.21 -9.20
CA LYS A 55 -21.38 10.30 -7.78
C LYS A 55 -20.46 9.51 -6.86
N ALA A 56 -20.07 8.30 -7.24
CA ALA A 56 -19.13 7.53 -6.46
C ALA A 56 -17.78 8.24 -6.27
N LEU A 57 -17.26 8.86 -7.33
CA LEU A 57 -16.01 9.64 -7.23
C LEU A 57 -16.19 10.97 -6.48
N GLN A 58 -17.41 11.53 -6.43
CA GLN A 58 -17.71 12.68 -5.55
C GLN A 58 -17.72 12.28 -4.07
N ILE A 59 -18.30 11.13 -3.72
CA ILE A 59 -18.24 10.57 -2.37
C ILE A 59 -16.79 10.32 -1.93
N LEU A 60 -15.93 9.91 -2.86
CA LEU A 60 -14.50 9.69 -2.65
C LEU A 60 -13.66 10.98 -2.72
N ASP A 61 -14.30 12.13 -2.78
CA ASP A 61 -13.67 13.46 -2.84
C ASP A 61 -12.71 13.67 -4.03
N VAL A 62 -12.88 12.87 -5.09
CA VAL A 62 -12.12 12.96 -6.34
C VAL A 62 -12.69 14.01 -7.28
N LEU A 63 -14.02 14.12 -7.34
CA LEU A 63 -14.73 15.01 -8.22
C LEU A 63 -15.59 16.01 -7.44
N ASP A 64 -15.76 17.20 -8.03
CA ASP A 64 -16.68 18.24 -7.57
C ASP A 64 -17.61 18.64 -8.74
N SER A 65 -18.93 18.61 -8.54
CA SER A 65 -19.91 19.02 -9.54
C SER A 65 -20.50 20.37 -9.20
N ARG A 66 -20.33 21.31 -10.08
CA ARG A 66 -20.88 22.67 -9.98
C ARG A 66 -22.17 22.75 -10.81
N HIS A 67 -23.24 23.13 -10.17
CA HIS A 67 -24.55 23.18 -10.81
C HIS A 67 -24.54 24.07 -12.05
N GLY A 68 -24.98 23.53 -13.21
CA GLY A 68 -25.01 24.25 -14.48
C GLY A 68 -23.66 24.46 -15.15
N ASP A 69 -22.54 24.18 -14.49
CA ASP A 69 -21.20 24.45 -15.01
C ASP A 69 -20.48 23.15 -15.44
N GLY A 70 -20.49 22.11 -14.61
CA GLY A 70 -19.89 20.84 -14.97
C GLY A 70 -19.27 20.12 -13.77
N THR A 71 -18.53 19.06 -14.07
CA THR A 71 -17.80 18.26 -13.08
C THR A 71 -16.30 18.50 -13.23
N TYR A 72 -15.60 18.71 -12.13
CA TYR A 72 -14.19 19.06 -12.08
C TYR A 72 -13.43 18.06 -11.24
N ILE A 73 -12.16 17.87 -11.57
CA ILE A 73 -11.25 17.12 -10.69
C ILE A 73 -11.01 17.97 -9.43
N LYS A 74 -11.36 17.43 -8.27
CA LYS A 74 -11.08 18.04 -6.96
C LYS A 74 -9.77 17.55 -6.38
N SER A 75 -9.56 16.24 -6.45
CA SER A 75 -8.35 15.58 -5.93
C SER A 75 -8.05 14.34 -6.76
N ARG A 76 -6.80 13.98 -6.88
CA ARG A 76 -6.39 12.70 -7.47
C ARG A 76 -6.32 11.56 -6.45
N ALA A 77 -6.51 11.90 -5.20
CA ALA A 77 -6.32 11.01 -4.07
C ALA A 77 -7.17 9.74 -4.11
N GLY A 78 -8.42 9.83 -4.49
CA GLY A 78 -9.35 8.69 -4.55
C GLY A 78 -9.34 7.90 -5.86
N LEU A 79 -8.44 8.18 -6.82
CA LEU A 79 -8.41 7.51 -8.13
C LEU A 79 -7.92 6.06 -8.03
N SER A 80 -6.95 5.78 -7.21
CA SER A 80 -6.23 4.51 -7.15
C SER A 80 -7.02 3.33 -6.53
N GLY A 81 -8.34 3.31 -6.64
CA GLY A 81 -9.18 2.11 -6.40
C GLY A 81 -9.03 1.43 -5.04
N GLY A 82 -8.77 2.16 -4.02
CA GLY A 82 -8.61 1.72 -2.65
C GLY A 82 -8.89 2.90 -1.73
N TRP A 83 -8.98 2.70 -0.46
CA TRP A 83 -9.07 3.73 0.57
C TRP A 83 -8.55 5.09 0.11
N PRO A 84 -9.07 6.25 0.63
CA PRO A 84 -8.65 7.57 0.19
C PRO A 84 -7.13 7.59 0.04
N SER A 85 -6.66 7.74 -1.18
CA SER A 85 -5.24 7.65 -1.52
C SER A 85 -4.44 8.85 -0.98
N GLN A 86 -5.11 9.71 -0.26
CA GLN A 86 -4.58 10.74 0.61
C GLN A 86 -5.60 11.00 1.73
N VAL A 87 -5.51 10.29 2.80
CA VAL A 87 -5.18 11.02 4.03
C VAL A 87 -3.93 11.78 3.64
N ASP A 88 -3.99 13.10 3.71
CA ASP A 88 -2.83 13.96 3.48
C ASP A 88 -1.82 13.67 4.60
N LEU A 89 -1.24 12.47 4.51
CA LEU A 89 -0.10 12.08 5.29
C LEU A 89 1.01 12.94 4.68
N ASP A 90 1.07 14.21 5.10
CA ASP A 90 2.23 15.04 4.80
C ASP A 90 3.45 14.20 5.20
N GLU A 91 4.03 13.54 4.20
CA GLU A 91 5.17 12.63 4.41
C GLU A 91 6.28 13.31 5.21
N ARG A 92 6.27 14.65 5.28
CA ARG A 92 7.23 15.47 6.03
C ARG A 92 6.90 15.53 7.53
N ASN A 93 5.64 15.32 7.92
CA ASN A 93 5.16 15.49 9.29
C ASN A 93 4.82 14.18 10.02
N ILE A 94 4.93 13.01 9.36
CA ILE A 94 4.69 11.73 10.04
C ILE A 94 5.87 11.41 10.95
N ASP A 95 5.57 11.22 12.22
CA ASP A 95 6.53 10.71 13.17
C ASP A 95 6.82 9.22 12.86
N LEU A 96 8.12 8.91 12.75
CA LEU A 96 8.54 7.54 12.51
C LEU A 96 8.22 6.60 13.67
N ILE A 97 8.04 7.15 14.87
CA ILE A 97 7.64 6.39 16.07
C ILE A 97 6.18 5.96 15.91
N ASP A 98 5.28 6.89 15.52
CA ASP A 98 3.86 6.59 15.28
C ASP A 98 3.72 5.52 14.18
N LEU A 99 4.50 5.65 13.10
CA LEU A 99 4.49 4.65 12.04
C LEU A 99 5.01 3.28 12.51
N LEU A 100 6.01 3.26 13.39
CA LEU A 100 6.50 2.01 13.98
C LEU A 100 5.45 1.38 14.90
N GLU A 101 4.65 2.17 15.60
CA GLU A 101 3.53 1.66 16.40
C GLU A 101 2.49 0.98 15.51
N VAL A 102 2.11 1.58 14.39
CA VAL A 102 1.22 0.95 13.39
C VAL A 102 1.81 -0.34 12.84
N ARG A 103 3.11 -0.37 12.53
CA ARG A 103 3.80 -1.60 12.12
C ARG A 103 3.71 -2.71 13.17
N LYS A 104 3.89 -2.38 14.44
CA LYS A 104 3.78 -3.34 15.56
C LYS A 104 2.37 -3.89 15.76
N MET A 105 1.33 -3.16 15.34
CA MET A 105 -0.05 -3.64 15.37
C MET A 105 -0.37 -4.57 14.19
N ILE A 106 0.23 -4.35 13.04
CA ILE A 106 -0.14 -5.00 11.77
C ILE A 106 0.79 -6.18 11.43
N GLU A 107 2.10 -5.97 11.44
CA GLU A 107 3.06 -6.93 10.89
C GLU A 107 3.20 -8.22 11.71
N PRO A 108 3.16 -8.22 13.07
CA PRO A 108 3.17 -9.47 13.86
C PRO A 108 1.97 -10.36 13.56
N THR A 109 0.76 -9.79 13.55
CA THR A 109 -0.46 -10.52 13.19
C THR A 109 -0.41 -11.03 11.75
N ALA A 110 0.15 -10.25 10.82
CA ALA A 110 0.35 -10.70 9.45
C ALA A 110 1.32 -11.89 9.37
N ALA A 111 2.38 -11.91 10.18
CA ALA A 111 3.33 -13.03 10.24
C ALA A 111 2.66 -14.31 10.76
N ALA A 112 1.85 -14.21 11.83
CA ALA A 112 1.07 -15.33 12.35
C ALA A 112 0.10 -15.89 11.29
N LEU A 113 -0.68 -15.02 10.64
CA LEU A 113 -1.60 -15.41 9.58
C LEU A 113 -0.87 -16.02 8.38
N SER A 114 0.29 -15.47 8.01
CA SER A 114 1.14 -16.00 6.95
C SER A 114 1.63 -17.42 7.29
N ALA A 115 2.10 -17.67 8.51
CA ALA A 115 2.49 -19.00 8.97
C ALA A 115 1.37 -20.02 8.81
N ALA A 116 0.12 -19.63 9.18
CA ALA A 116 -1.05 -20.49 9.10
C ALA A 116 -1.52 -20.74 7.64
N ARG A 117 -1.39 -19.78 6.75
CA ARG A 117 -2.13 -19.76 5.46
C ARG A 117 -1.25 -19.85 4.22
N ARG A 118 0.04 -19.54 4.30
CA ARG A 118 0.95 -19.47 3.16
C ARG A 118 0.95 -20.74 2.31
N ASN A 119 1.11 -20.61 1.01
CA ASN A 119 1.48 -21.69 0.10
C ASN A 119 3.00 -21.73 -0.15
N GLU A 120 3.49 -22.78 -0.83
CA GLU A 120 4.93 -22.96 -1.09
C GLU A 120 5.52 -21.88 -2.00
N LYS A 121 4.76 -21.36 -2.95
CA LYS A 121 5.19 -20.24 -3.81
C LYS A 121 5.41 -18.96 -3.02
N GLN A 122 4.53 -18.69 -2.05
CA GLN A 122 4.66 -17.52 -1.17
C GLN A 122 5.85 -17.68 -0.22
N LEU A 123 6.08 -18.87 0.32
CA LEU A 123 7.25 -19.15 1.14
C LEU A 123 8.55 -18.95 0.34
N ALA A 124 8.63 -19.48 -0.88
CA ALA A 124 9.79 -19.30 -1.75
C ALA A 124 10.05 -17.82 -2.09
N ALA A 125 8.98 -17.02 -2.27
CA ALA A 125 9.12 -15.58 -2.47
C ALA A 125 9.74 -14.88 -1.26
N MET A 126 9.29 -15.18 -0.04
CA MET A 126 9.89 -14.62 1.19
C MET A 126 11.35 -15.04 1.35
N GLU A 127 11.66 -16.30 1.07
CA GLU A 127 13.02 -16.82 1.13
C GLU A 127 13.96 -16.12 0.16
N ALA A 128 13.51 -15.85 -1.06
CA ALA A 128 14.28 -15.11 -2.07
C ALA A 128 14.67 -13.71 -1.57
N GLU A 129 13.77 -13.03 -0.84
CA GLU A 129 14.04 -11.70 -0.31
C GLU A 129 15.06 -11.72 0.82
N VAL A 130 15.01 -12.71 1.72
CA VAL A 130 16.03 -12.89 2.78
C VAL A 130 17.38 -13.22 2.17
N LEU A 131 17.43 -14.16 1.21
CA LEU A 131 18.67 -14.53 0.52
C LEU A 131 19.30 -13.34 -0.24
N ALA A 132 18.49 -12.46 -0.81
CA ALA A 132 19.00 -11.27 -1.49
C ALA A 132 19.68 -10.30 -0.52
N GLN A 133 19.14 -10.16 0.71
CA GLN A 133 19.76 -9.37 1.77
C GLN A 133 21.09 -10.00 2.23
N GLU A 134 21.12 -11.31 2.45
CA GLU A 134 22.32 -12.05 2.87
C GLU A 134 23.46 -11.98 1.85
N LYS A 135 23.13 -12.03 0.55
CA LYS A 135 24.14 -11.95 -0.53
C LYS A 135 24.83 -10.60 -0.64
N ARG A 136 24.18 -9.52 -0.22
CA ARG A 136 24.70 -8.14 -0.31
C ARG A 136 24.44 -7.36 0.98
N PRO A 137 25.04 -7.79 2.12
CA PRO A 137 24.74 -7.20 3.42
C PRO A 137 25.27 -5.76 3.58
N ASP A 138 26.17 -5.32 2.71
CA ASP A 138 26.76 -3.98 2.72
C ASP A 138 26.16 -3.05 1.65
N ASP A 139 25.30 -3.56 0.77
CA ASP A 139 24.58 -2.78 -0.25
C ASP A 139 23.27 -2.24 0.33
N ARG A 140 23.29 -1.00 0.76
CA ARG A 140 22.18 -0.35 1.45
C ARG A 140 20.90 -0.27 0.62
N GLU A 141 21.01 0.03 -0.66
CA GLU A 141 19.83 0.14 -1.54
C GLU A 141 19.17 -1.24 -1.72
N ASN A 142 20.01 -2.25 -1.95
CA ASN A 142 19.57 -3.64 -1.98
C ASN A 142 18.87 -4.05 -0.67
N LEU A 143 19.46 -3.72 0.48
CA LEU A 143 18.89 -4.07 1.78
C LEU A 143 17.53 -3.42 2.01
N VAL A 144 17.39 -2.13 1.82
CA VAL A 144 16.10 -1.41 1.99
C VAL A 144 15.03 -1.97 1.07
N ARG A 145 15.39 -2.28 -0.18
CA ARG A 145 14.46 -2.84 -1.15
C ARG A 145 13.98 -4.23 -0.73
N HIS A 146 14.90 -5.13 -0.40
CA HIS A 146 14.56 -6.52 -0.07
C HIS A 146 13.98 -6.68 1.33
N ASP A 147 14.29 -5.78 2.26
CA ASP A 147 13.56 -5.65 3.54
C ASP A 147 12.08 -5.32 3.30
N TYR A 148 11.82 -4.29 2.49
CA TYR A 148 10.45 -3.91 2.13
C TYR A 148 9.70 -5.08 1.46
N LEU A 149 10.29 -5.72 0.47
CA LEU A 149 9.68 -6.84 -0.26
C LEU A 149 9.43 -8.07 0.61
N PHE A 150 10.32 -8.37 1.57
CA PHE A 150 10.11 -9.44 2.55
C PHE A 150 8.86 -9.21 3.40
N HIS A 151 8.72 -8.03 4.00
CA HIS A 151 7.54 -7.70 4.80
C HIS A 151 6.26 -7.65 3.96
N GLU A 152 6.33 -7.16 2.73
CA GLU A 152 5.20 -7.17 1.80
C GLU A 152 4.79 -8.60 1.45
N ALA A 153 5.74 -9.50 1.19
CA ALA A 153 5.45 -10.91 0.91
C ALA A 153 4.72 -11.59 2.09
N ILE A 154 5.09 -11.26 3.34
CA ILE A 154 4.38 -11.74 4.53
C ILE A 154 2.94 -11.21 4.56
N LEU A 155 2.73 -9.91 4.33
CA LEU A 155 1.39 -9.30 4.29
C LEU A 155 0.52 -9.92 3.19
N GLN A 156 1.08 -10.23 2.03
CA GLN A 156 0.36 -10.91 0.95
C GLN A 156 -0.01 -12.35 1.33
N ALA A 157 0.88 -13.07 1.99
CA ALA A 157 0.66 -14.46 2.42
C ALA A 157 -0.32 -14.59 3.60
N ALA A 158 -0.56 -13.52 4.36
CA ALA A 158 -1.55 -13.47 5.43
C ALA A 158 -2.99 -13.76 4.94
N GLY A 159 -3.26 -13.61 3.63
CA GLY A 159 -4.55 -13.97 3.02
C GLY A 159 -5.73 -13.16 3.55
N ASN A 160 -5.48 -11.96 4.09
CA ASN A 160 -6.50 -11.02 4.54
C ASN A 160 -6.52 -9.81 3.61
N LYS A 161 -7.56 -9.74 2.76
CA LYS A 161 -7.68 -8.70 1.73
C LYS A 161 -7.70 -7.29 2.32
N VAL A 162 -8.40 -7.08 3.43
CA VAL A 162 -8.47 -5.76 4.08
C VAL A 162 -7.10 -5.35 4.62
N LEU A 163 -6.38 -6.28 5.25
CA LEU A 163 -5.02 -6.05 5.73
C LEU A 163 -4.06 -5.71 4.59
N GLN A 164 -4.17 -6.39 3.46
CA GLN A 164 -3.38 -6.11 2.26
C GLN A 164 -3.67 -4.70 1.70
N ASP A 165 -4.93 -4.27 1.68
CA ASP A 165 -5.33 -2.95 1.21
C ASP A 165 -4.83 -1.84 2.15
N VAL A 166 -4.91 -2.04 3.48
CA VAL A 166 -4.31 -1.14 4.48
C VAL A 166 -2.78 -1.05 4.31
N ALA A 167 -2.11 -2.18 4.16
CA ALA A 167 -0.67 -2.21 3.96
C ALA A 167 -0.24 -1.51 2.65
N ARG A 168 -1.01 -1.67 1.57
CA ARG A 168 -0.78 -0.98 0.30
C ARG A 168 -0.93 0.53 0.44
N PHE A 169 -1.94 0.98 1.20
CA PHE A 169 -2.12 2.39 1.52
C PHE A 169 -0.92 2.97 2.27
N LEU A 170 -0.39 2.23 3.25
CA LEU A 170 0.76 2.64 4.05
C LEU A 170 2.12 2.44 3.33
N ALA A 171 2.16 1.76 2.18
CA ALA A 171 3.40 1.35 1.51
C ALA A 171 4.43 2.47 1.30
N PRO A 172 4.07 3.70 0.85
CA PRO A 172 5.04 4.80 0.71
C PRO A 172 5.73 5.17 2.03
N LEU A 173 4.95 5.20 3.12
CA LEU A 173 5.43 5.51 4.45
C LEU A 173 6.30 4.40 5.03
N LEU A 174 5.89 3.14 4.83
CA LEU A 174 6.65 1.97 5.25
C LEU A 174 8.00 1.91 4.55
N LEU A 175 8.07 2.20 3.24
CA LEU A 175 9.31 2.27 2.50
C LEU A 175 10.22 3.40 3.01
N ARG A 176 9.64 4.58 3.31
CA ARG A 176 10.37 5.71 3.90
C ARG A 176 10.94 5.35 5.27
N SER A 177 10.16 4.73 6.15
CA SER A 177 10.62 4.26 7.46
C SER A 177 11.87 3.39 7.31
N ARG A 178 11.85 2.41 6.41
CA ARG A 178 12.99 1.50 6.15
C ARG A 178 14.23 2.24 5.62
N LYS A 179 14.05 3.22 4.74
CA LYS A 179 15.17 4.06 4.26
C LYS A 179 15.84 4.84 5.39
N LEU A 180 15.11 5.20 6.42
CA LEU A 180 15.62 5.99 7.54
C LEU A 180 16.21 5.11 8.64
N THR A 181 15.62 3.94 8.94
CA THR A 181 16.13 3.02 9.97
C THR A 181 17.33 2.19 9.50
N GLY A 182 17.45 1.86 8.22
CA GLY A 182 18.54 1.07 7.64
C GLY A 182 19.90 1.78 7.57
N ARG A 183 20.24 2.69 8.52
CA ARG A 183 21.43 3.56 8.41
C ARG A 183 22.69 3.05 9.10
N SER A 184 22.63 2.06 9.99
CA SER A 184 23.80 1.58 10.70
C SER A 184 24.14 0.12 10.39
N ALA A 185 25.39 -0.15 10.01
CA ALA A 185 25.88 -1.47 9.63
C ALA A 185 25.76 -2.57 10.72
N PRO A 186 25.97 -2.30 12.03
CA PRO A 186 25.82 -3.33 13.07
C PRO A 186 24.40 -3.91 13.13
N ASN A 187 23.39 -3.05 12.93
CA ASN A 187 21.98 -3.42 13.07
C ASN A 187 21.43 -4.11 11.82
N THR A 188 22.06 -3.90 10.66
CA THR A 188 21.71 -4.58 9.42
C THR A 188 21.85 -6.09 9.53
N ARG A 189 22.98 -6.60 10.01
CA ARG A 189 23.20 -8.03 10.17
C ARG A 189 22.23 -8.66 11.17
N LEU A 190 21.94 -7.97 12.27
CA LEU A 190 20.94 -8.40 13.25
C LEU A 190 19.54 -8.44 12.61
N SER A 191 19.18 -7.43 11.82
CA SER A 191 17.90 -7.40 11.10
C SER A 191 17.75 -8.60 10.15
N ILE A 192 18.79 -8.91 9.36
CA ILE A 192 18.80 -10.09 8.47
C ILE A 192 18.64 -11.40 9.25
N GLN A 193 19.33 -11.55 10.37
CA GLN A 193 19.18 -12.72 11.24
C GLN A 193 17.75 -12.85 11.78
N GLN A 194 17.14 -11.74 12.19
CA GLN A 194 15.75 -11.71 12.64
C GLN A 194 14.76 -12.06 11.52
N HIS A 195 15.00 -11.59 10.28
CA HIS A 195 14.20 -12.00 9.11
C HIS A 195 14.31 -13.52 8.87
N ARG A 196 15.50 -14.11 9.06
CA ARG A 196 15.69 -15.57 8.96
C ARG A 196 14.86 -16.32 10.02
N ILE A 197 14.80 -15.81 11.25
CA ILE A 197 14.01 -16.41 12.34
C ILE A 197 12.51 -16.32 12.01
N ILE A 198 12.03 -15.18 11.51
CA ILE A 198 10.63 -15.00 11.09
C ILE A 198 10.29 -15.97 9.95
N LEU A 199 11.14 -16.04 8.93
CA LEU A 199 10.96 -16.93 7.78
C LEU A 199 10.89 -18.41 8.24
N GLU A 200 11.75 -18.82 9.16
CA GLU A 200 11.77 -20.20 9.65
C GLU A 200 10.51 -20.53 10.45
N ALA A 201 10.00 -19.62 11.27
CA ALA A 201 8.73 -19.78 11.97
C ALA A 201 7.55 -19.93 10.98
N ILE A 202 7.52 -19.09 9.94
CA ILE A 202 6.53 -19.20 8.86
C ILE A 202 6.67 -20.52 8.09
N ARG A 203 7.91 -20.97 7.84
CA ARG A 203 8.20 -22.25 7.19
C ARG A 203 7.64 -23.42 8.00
N ARG A 204 7.82 -23.41 9.31
CA ARG A 204 7.32 -24.45 10.24
C ARG A 204 5.82 -24.36 10.49
N ARG A 205 5.15 -23.37 9.94
CA ARG A 205 3.73 -23.12 10.20
C ARG A 205 3.43 -22.93 11.68
N ASP A 206 4.28 -22.16 12.35
CA ASP A 206 4.12 -21.80 13.77
C ASP A 206 3.71 -20.33 13.89
N PRO A 207 2.39 -20.02 14.02
CA PRO A 207 1.88 -18.68 14.12
C PRO A 207 2.41 -17.90 15.32
N ASP A 208 2.51 -18.55 16.47
CA ASP A 208 2.88 -17.89 17.73
C ASP A 208 4.34 -17.45 17.69
N ILE A 209 5.24 -18.34 17.21
CA ILE A 209 6.65 -17.98 17.04
C ILE A 209 6.83 -16.94 15.94
N ALA A 210 6.07 -17.01 14.84
CA ALA A 210 6.14 -16.01 13.77
C ALA A 210 5.75 -14.61 14.25
N GLU A 211 4.67 -14.52 15.05
CA GLU A 211 4.23 -13.27 15.67
C GLU A 211 5.28 -12.68 16.61
N GLN A 212 5.79 -13.49 17.53
CA GLN A 212 6.79 -13.06 18.52
C GLN A 212 8.12 -12.67 17.85
N ALA A 213 8.56 -13.39 16.84
CA ALA A 213 9.76 -13.07 16.08
C ALA A 213 9.62 -11.73 15.35
N MET A 214 8.49 -11.48 14.70
CA MET A 214 8.21 -10.21 14.03
C MET A 214 8.13 -9.05 15.05
N LEU A 215 7.46 -9.24 16.17
CA LEU A 215 7.39 -8.24 17.23
C LEU A 215 8.78 -7.91 17.81
N THR A 216 9.62 -8.91 18.00
CA THR A 216 11.00 -8.75 18.46
C THR A 216 11.83 -7.97 17.46
N HIS A 217 11.71 -8.30 16.17
CA HIS A 217 12.35 -7.54 15.09
C HIS A 217 11.95 -6.05 15.10
N LEU A 218 10.66 -5.74 15.17
CA LEU A 218 10.18 -4.36 15.18
C LEU A 218 10.56 -3.59 16.45
N ARG A 219 10.72 -4.25 17.59
CA ARG A 219 11.27 -3.65 18.82
C ARG A 219 12.73 -3.26 18.62
N THR A 220 13.53 -4.12 18.01
CA THR A 220 14.94 -3.82 17.68
C THR A 220 15.02 -2.60 16.75
N VAL A 221 14.21 -2.56 15.67
CA VAL A 221 14.11 -1.41 14.76
C VAL A 221 13.75 -0.12 15.52
N GLY A 222 12.85 -0.23 16.52
CA GLY A 222 12.45 0.91 17.34
C GLY A 222 13.56 1.46 18.22
N LEU A 223 14.36 0.59 18.83
CA LEU A 223 15.51 1.01 19.63
C LEU A 223 16.56 1.75 18.77
N ASP A 224 16.79 1.26 17.56
CA ASP A 224 17.69 1.88 16.60
C ASP A 224 17.18 3.26 16.16
N LEU A 225 15.88 3.39 15.93
CA LEU A 225 15.26 4.65 15.55
C LEU A 225 15.41 5.69 16.68
N ILE A 226 15.10 5.30 17.92
CA ILE A 226 15.23 6.18 19.10
C ILE A 226 16.69 6.62 19.30
N ALA A 227 17.64 5.75 19.10
CA ALA A 227 19.07 6.06 19.21
C ALA A 227 19.55 7.08 18.16
N GLN A 228 18.87 7.19 17.03
CA GLN A 228 19.20 8.13 15.96
C GLN A 228 18.51 9.51 16.11
N ILE A 229 17.55 9.67 17.03
CA ILE A 229 16.88 10.95 17.29
C ILE A 229 17.81 11.82 18.16
N PRO A 230 18.23 13.02 17.71
CA PRO A 230 19.04 13.92 18.51
C PRO A 230 18.32 14.28 19.83
N SER A 231 19.05 14.31 20.94
CA SER A 231 18.55 14.51 22.30
C SER A 231 17.72 15.80 22.53
N ARG A 232 17.73 16.74 21.58
CA ARG A 232 17.00 18.01 21.66
C ARG A 232 15.49 17.94 21.31
N LYS A 233 14.96 16.80 20.87
CA LYS A 233 13.53 16.63 20.52
C LYS A 233 12.77 15.69 21.47
N ARG A 234 13.30 15.45 22.66
CA ARG A 234 12.66 14.58 23.69
C ARG A 234 11.83 15.35 24.72
N THR A 235 11.25 16.51 24.35
CA THR A 235 10.32 17.26 25.21
C THR A 235 8.94 17.27 24.60
#